data_1c312a2f55bf7344ee0815a8204ab297
#
_entry.id   1c312a2f55bf7344ee0815a8204ab297
#
_cell.length_a   1.000
_cell.length_b   1.000
_cell.length_c   1.000
_cell.angle_alpha   90.00
_cell.angle_beta   90.00
_cell.angle_gamma   90.00
#
_symmetry.space_group_name_H-M   'P 1'
#
loop_
_entity.id
_entity.type
_entity.pdbx_description
1 polymer ?
#
loop_
_entity_poly.entity_id
_entity_poly.type
_entity_poly.pdbx_seq_one_letter_code
_entity_poly.pdbx_strand_id
1 'polypeptide(L)'
;TLYDQVEYTRVVLPLWFSDRTSVAKIKVVVSADFKTIYFFGESTEHPKADKYKRGVRASIYECSIDLEDKGQGTKITMITYANPNGAIPPWVVNLFTESVARNTMNNFRRQLAKDLYSREHLARFTYRIRNYKKFKTTKYHSNMNNLIQYN
;
A
#
# COMPACT_ATOMS: atom_id res chain seq x y z
N THR A 1 7.99 13.39 -0.85
CA THR A 1 7.75 11.94 -0.95
C THR A 1 9.05 11.23 -0.60
N LEU A 2 9.02 10.35 0.37
CA LEU A 2 10.21 9.62 0.83
C LEU A 2 10.57 8.51 -0.13
N TYR A 3 9.57 8.03 -0.84
CA TYR A 3 9.68 6.90 -1.74
C TYR A 3 8.62 7.02 -2.84
N ASP A 4 8.99 6.71 -4.05
CA ASP A 4 8.12 6.69 -5.22
C ASP A 4 8.52 5.47 -6.05
N GLN A 5 7.66 4.47 -6.10
CA GLN A 5 7.89 3.25 -6.86
C GLN A 5 6.62 2.79 -7.56
N VAL A 6 6.80 1.99 -8.59
CA VAL A 6 5.71 1.29 -9.27
C VAL A 6 5.79 -0.19 -8.90
N GLU A 7 4.68 -0.71 -8.38
CA GLU A 7 4.53 -2.11 -8.02
C GLU A 7 3.59 -2.82 -8.99
N TYR A 8 3.98 -4.04 -9.36
CA TYR A 8 3.12 -4.99 -10.04
C TYR A 8 2.69 -6.08 -9.04
N THR A 9 1.39 -6.28 -8.93
CA THR A 9 0.83 -7.31 -8.05
C THR A 9 -0.04 -8.26 -8.87
N ARG A 10 0.04 -9.54 -8.57
CA ARG A 10 -0.83 -10.59 -9.12
C ARG A 10 -1.54 -11.30 -7.99
N VAL A 11 -2.85 -11.38 -8.09
CA VAL A 11 -3.72 -12.13 -7.18
C VAL A 11 -4.26 -13.34 -7.94
N VAL A 12 -3.90 -14.52 -7.48
CA VAL A 12 -4.38 -15.79 -8.05
C VAL A 12 -5.77 -16.05 -7.50
N LEU A 13 -6.75 -16.17 -8.38
CA LEU A 13 -8.11 -16.51 -8.01
C LEU A 13 -8.32 -18.03 -8.03
N PRO A 14 -9.21 -18.56 -7.19
CA PRO A 14 -9.53 -19.98 -7.19
C PRO A 14 -10.35 -20.39 -8.41
N LEU A 15 -10.40 -21.68 -8.65
CA LEU A 15 -11.21 -22.30 -9.69
C LEU A 15 -10.77 -21.85 -11.09
N TRP A 16 -11.73 -21.57 -11.96
CA TRP A 16 -11.53 -21.15 -13.36
C TRP A 16 -11.50 -19.63 -13.54
N PHE A 17 -11.51 -18.86 -12.47
CA PHE A 17 -11.45 -17.41 -12.59
C PHE A 17 -10.05 -16.95 -13.01
N SER A 18 -10.01 -16.05 -13.98
CA SER A 18 -8.74 -15.42 -14.37
C SER A 18 -8.14 -14.65 -13.21
N ASP A 19 -6.83 -14.73 -13.05
CA ASP A 19 -6.10 -13.95 -12.06
C ASP A 19 -6.38 -12.44 -12.22
N ARG A 20 -6.18 -11.71 -11.14
CA ARG A 20 -6.21 -10.26 -11.16
C ARG A 20 -4.81 -9.71 -11.04
N THR A 21 -4.52 -8.72 -11.85
CA THR A 21 -3.22 -8.02 -11.81
C THR A 21 -3.47 -6.54 -11.57
N SER A 22 -2.57 -5.90 -10.85
CA SER A 22 -2.59 -4.46 -10.70
C SER A 22 -1.19 -3.88 -10.89
N VAL A 23 -1.15 -2.65 -11.36
CA VAL A 23 0.05 -1.82 -11.38
C VAL A 23 -0.29 -0.58 -10.61
N ALA A 24 0.42 -0.34 -9.53
CA ALA A 24 0.17 0.79 -8.67
C ALA A 24 1.43 1.61 -8.46
N LYS A 25 1.27 2.92 -8.45
CA LYS A 25 2.29 3.84 -8.02
C LYS A 25 2.17 4.03 -6.52
N ILE A 26 3.20 3.66 -5.78
CA ILE A 26 3.26 3.77 -4.32
C ILE A 26 4.05 5.00 -3.93
N LYS A 27 3.46 5.82 -3.06
CA LYS A 27 4.10 6.98 -2.45
C LYS A 27 4.15 6.79 -0.94
N VAL A 28 5.24 7.19 -0.32
CA VAL A 28 5.42 7.15 1.13
C VAL A 28 5.60 8.56 1.66
N VAL A 29 4.79 8.93 2.63
CA VAL A 29 4.80 10.23 3.29
C VAL A 29 4.94 10.02 4.80
N VAL A 30 5.67 10.89 5.46
CA VAL A 30 5.82 10.87 6.93
C VAL A 30 5.19 12.14 7.48
N SER A 31 4.42 11.99 8.56
CA SER A 31 3.83 13.14 9.27
C SER A 31 4.90 14.11 9.81
N ALA A 32 4.52 15.35 10.01
CA ALA A 32 5.46 16.39 10.47
C ALA A 32 6.04 16.10 11.86
N ASP A 33 5.28 15.42 12.72
CA ASP A 33 5.69 14.98 14.06
C ASP A 33 6.45 13.64 14.07
N PHE A 34 6.61 12.99 12.90
CA PHE A 34 7.25 11.68 12.71
C PHE A 34 6.56 10.51 13.41
N LYS A 35 5.31 10.66 13.84
CA LYS A 35 4.57 9.59 14.50
C LYS A 35 3.77 8.73 13.54
N THR A 36 3.55 9.20 12.31
CA THR A 36 2.77 8.45 11.33
C THR A 36 3.50 8.36 10.00
N ILE A 37 3.48 7.18 9.42
CA ILE A 37 3.94 6.91 8.06
C ILE A 37 2.73 6.51 7.24
N TYR A 38 2.52 7.19 6.12
CA TYR A 38 1.44 6.94 5.18
C TYR A 38 2.01 6.33 3.91
N PHE A 39 1.42 5.22 3.49
CA PHE A 39 1.66 4.62 2.18
C PHE A 39 0.40 4.81 1.34
N PHE A 40 0.55 5.39 0.17
CA PHE A 40 -0.54 5.61 -0.77
C PHE A 40 -0.25 4.89 -2.07
N GLY A 41 -1.25 4.16 -2.58
CA GLY A 41 -1.18 3.47 -3.85
C GLY A 41 -2.37 3.82 -4.72
N GLU A 42 -2.11 4.14 -5.97
CA GLU A 42 -3.12 4.36 -7.00
C GLU A 42 -2.73 3.63 -8.29
N SER A 43 -3.71 3.21 -9.09
CA SER A 43 -3.44 2.58 -10.37
C SER A 43 -2.62 3.48 -11.28
N THR A 44 -1.66 2.87 -11.95
CA THR A 44 -0.83 3.55 -12.96
C THR A 44 -0.52 2.61 -14.11
N GLU A 45 0.00 3.16 -15.19
CA GLU A 45 0.55 2.41 -16.30
C GLU A 45 2.07 2.38 -16.23
N HIS A 46 2.67 1.28 -16.67
CA HIS A 46 4.12 1.17 -16.74
C HIS A 46 4.52 0.22 -17.86
N PRO A 47 5.41 0.61 -18.79
CA PRO A 47 5.78 -0.19 -19.96
C PRO A 47 6.30 -1.60 -19.65
N LYS A 48 7.00 -1.76 -18.52
CA LYS A 48 7.48 -3.07 -18.07
C LYS A 48 6.34 -4.00 -17.61
N ALA A 49 5.21 -3.44 -17.17
CA ALA A 49 4.07 -4.24 -16.72
C ALA A 49 3.33 -4.90 -17.89
N ASP A 50 3.47 -4.37 -19.08
CA ASP A 50 2.87 -4.94 -20.30
C ASP A 50 3.43 -6.32 -20.64
N LYS A 51 4.65 -6.62 -20.22
CA LYS A 51 5.25 -7.95 -20.37
C LYS A 51 4.55 -9.03 -19.54
N TYR A 52 3.77 -8.63 -18.52
CA TYR A 52 3.10 -9.52 -17.58
C TYR A 52 1.57 -9.50 -17.77
N LYS A 53 1.09 -9.38 -19.01
CA LYS A 53 -0.35 -9.40 -19.35
C LYS A 53 -0.99 -10.78 -19.12
N ARG A 54 -0.96 -11.27 -17.90
CA ARG A 54 -1.69 -12.48 -17.52
C ARG A 54 -2.85 -12.09 -16.60
N GLY A 55 -4.07 -12.51 -16.98
CA GLY A 55 -5.26 -12.22 -16.20
C GLY A 55 -5.91 -10.88 -16.53
N VAL A 56 -6.87 -10.49 -15.69
CA VAL A 56 -7.63 -9.24 -15.83
C VAL A 56 -6.98 -8.14 -15.01
N ARG A 57 -6.82 -6.96 -15.60
CA ARG A 57 -6.29 -5.79 -14.91
C ARG A 57 -7.32 -5.24 -13.94
N ALA A 58 -7.02 -5.24 -12.66
CA ALA A 58 -7.80 -4.57 -11.62
C ALA A 58 -7.45 -3.09 -11.56
N SER A 59 -8.42 -2.27 -11.18
CA SER A 59 -8.24 -0.84 -10.91
C SER A 59 -8.15 -0.60 -9.42
N ILE A 60 -7.09 0.03 -8.95
CA ILE A 60 -6.93 0.47 -7.56
C ILE A 60 -7.26 1.96 -7.54
N TYR A 61 -8.33 2.33 -6.85
CA TYR A 61 -8.73 3.72 -6.68
C TYR A 61 -8.05 4.33 -5.46
N GLU A 62 -7.90 3.53 -4.42
CA GLU A 62 -7.22 3.90 -3.19
C GLU A 62 -6.61 2.65 -2.55
N CYS A 63 -5.38 2.76 -2.12
CA CYS A 63 -4.74 1.82 -1.22
C CYS A 63 -3.91 2.64 -0.25
N SER A 64 -4.25 2.61 1.01
CA SER A 64 -3.47 3.30 2.04
C SER A 64 -3.11 2.37 3.19
N ILE A 65 -1.91 2.56 3.72
CA ILE A 65 -1.45 1.90 4.94
C ILE A 65 -0.88 2.98 5.84
N ASP A 66 -1.51 3.16 6.98
CA ASP A 66 -1.07 4.11 7.98
C ASP A 66 -0.41 3.36 9.12
N LEU A 67 0.82 3.74 9.45
CA LEU A 67 1.58 3.22 10.57
C LEU A 67 1.71 4.32 11.61
N GLU A 68 0.95 4.21 12.69
CA GLU A 68 0.91 5.21 13.76
C GLU A 68 1.63 4.69 15.00
N ASP A 69 2.63 5.45 15.49
CA ASP A 69 3.32 5.16 16.74
C ASP A 69 2.39 5.39 17.94
N LYS A 70 2.23 4.37 18.77
CA LYS A 70 1.45 4.40 20.02
C LYS A 70 2.34 4.26 21.26
N GLY A 71 3.64 4.49 21.13
CA GLY A 71 4.61 4.37 22.21
C GLY A 71 5.05 2.92 22.48
N GLN A 72 4.14 2.06 22.89
CA GLN A 72 4.43 0.63 23.15
C GLN A 72 4.16 -0.27 21.94
N GLY A 73 3.79 0.29 20.82
CA GLY A 73 3.50 -0.46 19.60
C GLY A 73 3.10 0.45 18.45
N THR A 74 2.83 -0.16 17.33
CA THR A 74 2.39 0.54 16.11
C THR A 74 0.98 0.12 15.76
N LYS A 75 0.07 1.09 15.65
CA LYS A 75 -1.24 0.86 15.07
C LYS A 75 -1.11 0.86 13.55
N ILE A 76 -1.61 -0.18 12.92
CA ILE A 76 -1.65 -0.30 11.47
C ILE A 76 -3.11 -0.20 11.02
N THR A 77 -3.39 0.75 10.15
CA THR A 77 -4.68 0.88 9.47
C THR A 77 -4.44 0.69 7.98
N MET A 78 -5.16 -0.24 7.37
CA MET A 78 -5.08 -0.50 5.93
C MET A 78 -6.46 -0.29 5.32
N ILE A 79 -6.52 0.55 4.30
CA ILE A 79 -7.72 0.81 3.51
C ILE A 79 -7.40 0.45 2.07
N THR A 80 -8.28 -0.31 1.41
CA THR A 80 -8.15 -0.62 0.00
C THR A 80 -9.51 -0.48 -0.67
N TYR A 81 -9.57 0.36 -1.67
CA TYR A 81 -10.72 0.50 -2.56
C TYR A 81 -10.29 0.17 -3.98
N ALA A 82 -10.79 -0.92 -4.51
CA ALA A 82 -10.38 -1.44 -5.81
C ALA A 82 -11.55 -2.08 -6.55
N ASN A 83 -11.52 -2.00 -7.87
CA ASN A 83 -12.41 -2.77 -8.74
C ASN A 83 -11.61 -3.94 -9.35
N PRO A 84 -11.99 -5.18 -9.09
CA PRO A 84 -11.32 -6.34 -9.67
C PRO A 84 -11.50 -6.46 -11.19
N ASN A 85 -12.42 -5.69 -11.77
CA ASN A 85 -12.83 -5.72 -13.17
C ASN A 85 -13.21 -7.13 -13.68
N GLY A 86 -13.89 -7.18 -14.81
CA GLY A 86 -14.39 -8.44 -15.39
C GLY A 86 -15.55 -9.05 -14.56
N ALA A 87 -16.06 -10.17 -15.04
CA ALA A 87 -17.18 -10.86 -14.42
C ALA A 87 -16.69 -11.72 -13.24
N ILE A 88 -16.87 -11.22 -12.02
CA ILE A 88 -16.65 -11.97 -10.77
C ILE A 88 -17.93 -11.89 -9.94
N PRO A 89 -18.47 -13.05 -9.51
CA PRO A 89 -19.59 -13.05 -8.58
C PRO A 89 -19.24 -12.34 -7.25
N PRO A 90 -20.18 -11.61 -6.63
CA PRO A 90 -19.93 -10.90 -5.38
C PRO A 90 -19.40 -11.78 -4.24
N TRP A 91 -19.84 -13.03 -4.15
CA TRP A 91 -19.37 -13.95 -3.11
C TRP A 91 -17.87 -14.26 -3.24
N VAL A 92 -17.34 -14.32 -4.48
CA VAL A 92 -15.89 -14.50 -4.70
C VAL A 92 -15.13 -13.25 -4.26
N VAL A 93 -15.64 -12.06 -4.60
CA VAL A 93 -15.02 -10.80 -4.17
C VAL A 93 -14.96 -10.73 -2.64
N ASN A 94 -16.06 -11.03 -1.95
CA ASN A 94 -16.15 -10.99 -0.49
C ASN A 94 -15.17 -11.98 0.17
N LEU A 95 -15.16 -13.23 -0.29
CA LEU A 95 -14.24 -14.25 0.21
C LEU A 95 -12.78 -13.81 0.06
N PHE A 96 -12.45 -13.19 -1.08
CA PHE A 96 -11.10 -12.72 -1.36
C PHE A 96 -10.73 -11.52 -0.50
N THR A 97 -11.61 -10.56 -0.36
CA THR A 97 -11.34 -9.34 0.41
C THR A 97 -10.97 -9.68 1.85
N GLU A 98 -11.73 -10.55 2.49
CA GLU A 98 -11.45 -10.98 3.86
C GLU A 98 -10.14 -11.77 3.97
N SER A 99 -9.94 -12.75 3.08
CA SER A 99 -8.76 -13.61 3.12
C SER A 99 -7.48 -12.85 2.82
N VAL A 100 -7.50 -11.92 1.87
CA VAL A 100 -6.34 -11.07 1.53
C VAL A 100 -5.96 -10.17 2.69
N ALA A 101 -6.93 -9.49 3.31
CA ALA A 101 -6.67 -8.63 4.45
C ALA A 101 -6.04 -9.42 5.62
N ARG A 102 -6.64 -10.54 5.99
CA ARG A 102 -6.15 -11.42 7.06
C ARG A 102 -4.74 -11.97 6.76
N ASN A 103 -4.52 -12.46 5.54
CA ASN A 103 -3.24 -13.01 5.13
C ASN A 103 -2.15 -11.93 5.06
N THR A 104 -2.47 -10.73 4.61
CA THR A 104 -1.54 -9.59 4.59
C THR A 104 -1.08 -9.26 6.01
N MET A 105 -2.00 -9.14 6.97
CA MET A 105 -1.65 -8.86 8.36
C MET A 105 -0.83 -9.99 9.00
N ASN A 106 -1.18 -11.25 8.74
CA ASN A 106 -0.43 -12.39 9.25
C ASN A 106 0.97 -12.48 8.63
N ASN A 107 1.09 -12.21 7.34
CA ASN A 107 2.39 -12.17 6.66
C ASN A 107 3.24 -11.02 7.20
N PHE A 108 2.65 -9.86 7.43
CA PHE A 108 3.34 -8.71 8.01
C PHE A 108 3.89 -9.05 9.39
N ARG A 109 3.07 -9.62 10.29
CA ARG A 109 3.53 -10.09 11.61
C ARG A 109 4.67 -11.10 11.51
N ARG A 110 4.56 -12.06 10.59
CA ARG A 110 5.62 -13.07 10.37
C ARG A 110 6.92 -12.45 9.85
N GLN A 111 6.84 -11.43 9.01
CA GLN A 111 8.03 -10.73 8.52
C GLN A 111 8.69 -9.90 9.64
N LEU A 112 7.90 -9.23 10.47
CA LEU A 112 8.41 -8.47 11.61
C LEU A 112 9.10 -9.38 12.66
N ALA A 113 8.61 -10.61 12.81
CA ALA A 113 9.22 -11.59 13.72
C ALA A 113 10.56 -12.15 13.22
N LYS A 114 10.90 -11.94 11.94
CA LYS A 114 12.21 -12.31 11.40
C LYS A 114 13.18 -11.18 11.66
N ASP A 115 14.35 -11.49 12.19
CA ASP A 115 15.44 -10.51 12.36
C ASP A 115 16.12 -10.19 11.01
N LEU A 116 15.30 -9.71 10.05
CA LEU A 116 15.72 -9.42 8.69
C LEU A 116 16.28 -8.00 8.53
N TYR A 117 16.04 -7.14 9.52
CA TYR A 117 16.41 -5.74 9.44
C TYR A 117 17.60 -5.46 10.35
N SER A 118 18.79 -5.47 9.76
CA SER A 118 19.99 -5.08 10.50
C SER A 118 19.87 -3.64 11.03
N ARG A 119 20.59 -3.33 12.09
CA ARG A 119 20.69 -1.96 12.62
C ARG A 119 21.08 -0.95 11.54
N GLU A 120 21.87 -1.38 10.56
CA GLU A 120 22.29 -0.55 9.43
C GLU A 120 21.12 -0.18 8.51
N HIS A 121 20.21 -1.12 8.20
CA HIS A 121 19.02 -0.83 7.42
C HIS A 121 18.10 0.15 8.14
N LEU A 122 17.89 -0.04 9.44
CA LEU A 122 17.12 0.88 10.27
C LEU A 122 17.78 2.27 10.35
N ALA A 123 19.09 2.35 10.48
CA ALA A 123 19.83 3.60 10.49
C ALA A 123 19.71 4.36 9.16
N ARG A 124 19.82 3.66 8.02
CA ARG A 124 19.63 4.26 6.68
C ARG A 124 18.22 4.77 6.49
N PHE A 125 17.21 4.03 6.93
CA PHE A 125 15.81 4.45 6.86
C PHE A 125 15.58 5.67 7.75
N THR A 126 16.04 5.65 8.98
CA THR A 126 15.96 6.78 9.92
C THR A 126 16.67 8.03 9.38
N TYR A 127 17.84 7.86 8.77
CA TYR A 127 18.57 8.95 8.12
C TYR A 127 17.75 9.56 6.97
N ARG A 128 17.12 8.76 6.13
CA ARG A 128 16.24 9.25 5.05
C ARG A 128 15.05 10.03 5.60
N ILE A 129 14.39 9.51 6.65
CA ILE A 129 13.27 10.19 7.31
C ILE A 129 13.72 11.55 7.88
N ARG A 130 14.82 11.59 8.60
CA ARG A 130 15.34 12.84 9.21
C ARG A 130 15.73 13.91 8.17
N ASN A 131 16.32 13.49 7.06
CA ASN A 131 16.70 14.40 5.99
C ASN A 131 15.52 14.86 5.14
N TYR A 132 14.41 14.12 5.17
CA TYR A 132 13.16 14.54 4.53
C TYR A 132 12.60 15.84 5.13
N LYS A 133 12.89 16.14 6.38
CA LYS A 133 12.55 17.45 7.01
C LYS A 133 13.00 18.66 6.21
N LYS A 134 14.06 18.56 5.42
CA LYS A 134 14.58 19.66 4.58
C LYS A 134 13.78 19.91 3.30
N PHE A 135 12.89 18.98 2.90
CA PHE A 135 12.11 19.08 1.67
C PHE A 135 10.62 19.28 1.97
N LYS A 136 10.22 20.52 2.16
CA LYS A 136 8.89 21.15 2.01
C LYS A 136 7.63 20.34 2.42
N THR A 137 7.09 20.76 3.53
CA THR A 137 5.76 20.47 4.12
C THR A 137 4.56 21.10 3.38
N THR A 138 4.70 21.73 2.24
CA THR A 138 3.73 22.75 1.79
C THR A 138 2.68 22.28 0.76
N LYS A 139 2.73 21.07 0.24
CA LYS A 139 1.81 20.71 -0.87
C LYS A 139 0.86 19.55 -0.64
N TYR A 140 1.02 18.77 0.43
CA TYR A 140 0.21 17.57 0.64
C TYR A 140 -0.90 17.72 1.69
N HIS A 141 -0.82 18.71 2.58
CA HIS A 141 -1.90 18.98 3.55
C HIS A 141 -3.19 19.49 2.91
N SER A 142 -3.12 20.17 1.77
CA SER A 142 -4.32 20.65 1.07
C SER A 142 -5.13 19.54 0.42
N ASN A 143 -4.49 18.47 -0.02
CA ASN A 143 -5.18 17.34 -0.67
C ASN A 143 -5.79 16.37 0.35
N MET A 144 -5.22 16.21 1.53
CA MET A 144 -5.78 15.33 2.57
C MET A 144 -7.04 15.93 3.21
N ASN A 145 -7.09 17.23 3.40
CA ASN A 145 -8.30 17.89 3.92
C ASN A 145 -9.49 17.81 2.96
N ASN A 146 -9.25 17.67 1.66
CA ASN A 146 -10.30 17.49 0.67
C ASN A 146 -10.82 16.03 0.59
N LEU A 147 -10.05 15.04 1.02
CA LEU A 147 -10.48 13.62 1.06
C LEU A 147 -11.30 13.27 2.31
N ILE A 148 -11.15 14.04 3.39
CA ILE A 148 -11.89 13.85 4.65
C ILE A 148 -13.31 14.45 4.60
N GLN A 149 -13.63 15.27 3.60
CA GLN A 149 -14.95 15.92 3.46
C GLN A 149 -16.00 15.11 2.68
N TYR A 150 -15.71 13.89 2.27
CA TYR A 150 -16.68 13.00 1.63
C TYR A 150 -17.06 11.86 2.60
N ASN A 151 -17.81 12.19 3.62
CA ASN A 151 -18.70 11.31 4.40
C ASN A 151 -20.07 11.90 4.48
#